data_5d99757866ff150c59c8d5554bae67e5
#
_entry.id   5d99757866ff150c59c8d5554bae67e5
#
_cell.length_a   1.000
_cell.length_b   1.000
_cell.length_c   1.000
_cell.angle_alpha   90.00
_cell.angle_beta   90.00
_cell.angle_gamma   90.00
#
_symmetry.space_group_name_H-M   'P 1'
#
loop_
_entity.id
_entity.type
_entity.pdbx_description
1 polymer ?
#
loop_
_entity_poly.entity_id
_entity_poly.type
_entity_poly.pdbx_seq_one_letter_code
_entity_poly.pdbx_strand_id
1 'polypeptide(L)'
;MDKELHSLNLSTKKDFMLDFVEKFWHRDEIVNMTEAEFTEVFTAWAKKKGYRPVEGKAAKIYAIAKSCIPYYPANPTVKTILQCIVDKLSGVNRTLVTIVTQMIEEAKKLPEYQIVREMPGVGDPLAARFFGSAGDIRRFKNSKALVAYAGIDSPPDESGDFSSTHRHITKKGSKVFRDTGYEIMMALRAQKRTWEKVRKNPEVYDYMLKKEAEGKPRKVAKIAALSKFLRIVYARIKELYDNMALAERAKAKTKSKTKAKTKATA
;
A
#
# COMPACT_ATOMS: atom_id res chain seq x y z
N MET A 1 -11.93 -6.92 -2.10
CA MET A 1 -11.16 -7.01 -0.85
C MET A 1 -9.83 -7.76 -1.03
N ASP A 2 -9.80 -8.97 -1.58
CA ASP A 2 -8.58 -9.79 -1.70
C ASP A 2 -7.48 -9.25 -2.64
N LYS A 3 -7.85 -8.56 -3.73
CA LYS A 3 -6.86 -7.97 -4.66
C LYS A 3 -6.12 -6.76 -4.10
N GLU A 4 -6.69 -6.09 -3.12
CA GLU A 4 -6.19 -4.83 -2.58
C GLU A 4 -5.19 -5.05 -1.46
N LEU A 5 -5.33 -6.14 -0.71
CA LEU A 5 -4.36 -6.55 0.31
C LEU A 5 -3.05 -7.07 -0.30
N HIS A 6 -3.08 -7.52 -1.55
CA HIS A 6 -1.86 -7.82 -2.31
C HIS A 6 -0.93 -6.62 -2.49
N SER A 7 -1.47 -5.38 -2.47
CA SER A 7 -0.67 -4.17 -2.60
C SER A 7 0.24 -3.90 -1.41
N LEU A 8 -0.09 -4.49 -0.25
CA LEU A 8 0.69 -4.39 0.98
C LEU A 8 1.60 -5.61 1.22
N ASN A 9 1.73 -6.53 0.26
CA ASN A 9 2.34 -7.85 0.46
C ASN A 9 1.71 -8.66 1.62
N LEU A 10 0.55 -8.22 2.11
CA LEU A 10 -0.23 -8.93 3.11
C LEU A 10 -1.19 -9.86 2.37
N SER A 11 -0.73 -11.05 2.04
CA SER A 11 -1.58 -12.09 1.46
C SER A 11 -2.55 -12.57 2.54
N THR A 12 -3.82 -12.16 2.43
CA THR A 12 -4.89 -12.62 3.32
C THR A 12 -5.21 -14.09 3.15
N LYS A 13 -4.83 -14.68 2.04
CA LYS A 13 -5.33 -16.00 1.72
C LYS A 13 -4.33 -17.12 1.92
N LYS A 14 -3.05 -16.92 1.63
CA LYS A 14 -2.10 -18.04 1.62
C LYS A 14 -0.66 -17.52 1.57
N ASP A 15 0.08 -17.79 2.62
CA ASP A 15 1.52 -17.65 2.56
C ASP A 15 2.10 -18.97 2.03
N PHE A 16 2.40 -19.01 0.73
CA PHE A 16 2.96 -20.20 0.08
C PHE A 16 4.16 -20.77 0.82
N MET A 17 5.02 -19.90 1.36
CA MET A 17 6.23 -20.36 2.05
C MET A 17 5.91 -21.03 3.38
N LEU A 18 4.98 -20.46 4.16
CA LEU A 18 4.58 -21.07 5.42
C LEU A 18 3.86 -22.40 5.20
N ASP A 19 2.89 -22.44 4.26
CA ASP A 19 2.18 -23.66 3.88
C ASP A 19 3.15 -24.73 3.30
N PHE A 20 4.16 -24.30 2.55
CA PHE A 20 5.16 -25.20 2.00
C PHE A 20 6.05 -25.82 3.09
N VAL A 21 6.58 -24.99 4.01
CA VAL A 21 7.39 -25.45 5.13
C VAL A 21 6.58 -26.32 6.09
N GLU A 22 5.29 -26.03 6.30
CA GLU A 22 4.40 -26.90 7.08
C GLU A 22 4.33 -28.32 6.50
N LYS A 23 4.24 -28.46 5.18
CA LYS A 23 4.12 -29.77 4.50
C LYS A 23 5.46 -30.43 4.24
N PHE A 24 6.41 -29.67 3.72
CA PHE A 24 7.75 -30.14 3.32
C PHE A 24 8.79 -29.50 4.25
N TRP A 25 8.71 -29.83 5.53
CA TRP A 25 9.45 -29.16 6.61
C TRP A 25 10.97 -29.45 6.57
N HIS A 26 11.39 -30.52 5.90
CA HIS A 26 12.80 -30.91 5.75
C HIS A 26 13.10 -31.36 4.33
N ARG A 27 14.36 -31.20 3.94
CA ARG A 27 14.87 -31.67 2.64
C ARG A 27 14.54 -33.15 2.37
N ASP A 28 14.67 -34.00 3.37
CA ASP A 28 14.46 -35.43 3.24
C ASP A 28 13.03 -35.81 2.89
N GLU A 29 12.04 -34.98 3.27
CA GLU A 29 10.64 -35.13 2.81
C GLU A 29 10.50 -34.98 1.28
N ILE A 30 11.50 -34.39 0.63
CA ILE A 30 11.51 -34.16 -0.81
C ILE A 30 12.40 -35.20 -1.50
N VAL A 31 13.63 -35.40 -1.02
CA VAL A 31 14.62 -36.23 -1.72
C VAL A 31 14.46 -37.73 -1.50
N ASN A 32 13.64 -38.14 -0.50
CA ASN A 32 13.28 -39.56 -0.33
C ASN A 32 12.25 -40.03 -1.39
N MET A 33 11.70 -39.12 -2.16
CA MET A 33 10.87 -39.40 -3.33
C MET A 33 11.71 -39.26 -4.61
N THR A 34 11.27 -39.87 -5.69
CA THR A 34 11.76 -39.53 -7.02
C THR A 34 11.25 -38.17 -7.47
N GLU A 35 11.90 -37.57 -8.46
CA GLU A 35 11.46 -36.28 -9.00
C GLU A 35 10.00 -36.31 -9.53
N ALA A 36 9.61 -37.43 -10.16
CA ALA A 36 8.25 -37.62 -10.66
C ALA A 36 7.22 -37.69 -9.53
N GLU A 37 7.48 -38.54 -8.51
CA GLU A 37 6.63 -38.67 -7.32
C GLU A 37 6.50 -37.33 -6.58
N PHE A 38 7.61 -36.63 -6.36
CA PHE A 38 7.57 -35.29 -5.72
C PHE A 38 6.72 -34.30 -6.54
N THR A 39 6.86 -34.32 -7.87
CA THR A 39 6.10 -33.43 -8.76
C THR A 39 4.60 -33.69 -8.66
N GLU A 40 4.17 -34.95 -8.58
CA GLU A 40 2.76 -35.32 -8.38
C GLU A 40 2.26 -34.86 -7.01
N VAL A 41 2.98 -35.18 -5.94
CA VAL A 41 2.63 -34.82 -4.55
C VAL A 41 2.57 -33.29 -4.39
N PHE A 42 3.56 -32.58 -4.92
CA PHE A 42 3.61 -31.12 -4.86
C PHE A 42 2.44 -30.49 -5.64
N THR A 43 2.16 -31.02 -6.83
CA THR A 43 1.08 -30.49 -7.67
C THR A 43 -0.30 -30.74 -7.03
N ALA A 44 -0.53 -31.94 -6.48
CA ALA A 44 -1.75 -32.27 -5.75
C ALA A 44 -1.91 -31.38 -4.50
N TRP A 45 -0.86 -31.20 -3.72
CA TRP A 45 -0.84 -30.34 -2.56
C TRP A 45 -1.12 -28.87 -2.94
N ALA A 46 -0.44 -28.35 -3.97
CA ALA A 46 -0.62 -26.99 -4.44
C ALA A 46 -2.08 -26.74 -4.89
N LYS A 47 -2.67 -27.68 -5.65
CA LYS A 47 -4.08 -27.62 -6.05
C LYS A 47 -5.02 -27.64 -4.84
N LYS A 48 -4.79 -28.54 -3.88
CA LYS A 48 -5.61 -28.65 -2.65
C LYS A 48 -5.57 -27.35 -1.82
N LYS A 49 -4.39 -26.73 -1.70
CA LYS A 49 -4.23 -25.43 -1.03
C LYS A 49 -4.71 -24.26 -1.92
N GLY A 50 -5.06 -24.51 -3.22
CA GLY A 50 -5.53 -23.53 -4.21
C GLY A 50 -4.44 -22.60 -4.70
N TYR A 51 -3.20 -23.06 -4.75
CA TYR A 51 -2.12 -22.39 -5.46
C TYR A 51 -2.18 -22.72 -6.95
N ARG A 52 -1.85 -21.75 -7.78
CA ARG A 52 -1.72 -22.00 -9.23
C ARG A 52 -0.42 -22.80 -9.49
N PRO A 53 -0.51 -24.00 -10.06
CA PRO A 53 0.69 -24.74 -10.46
C PRO A 53 1.48 -23.93 -11.50
N VAL A 54 2.78 -23.85 -11.29
CA VAL A 54 3.72 -23.26 -12.26
C VAL A 54 4.57 -24.39 -12.80
N GLU A 55 4.55 -24.55 -14.12
CA GLU A 55 5.33 -25.59 -14.81
C GLU A 55 6.82 -25.49 -14.45
N GLY A 56 7.45 -26.62 -14.22
CA GLY A 56 8.87 -26.72 -13.83
C GLY A 56 9.20 -26.24 -12.42
N LYS A 57 8.23 -25.74 -11.63
CA LYS A 57 8.51 -25.28 -10.26
C LYS A 57 8.86 -26.43 -9.33
N ALA A 58 8.16 -27.56 -9.45
CA ALA A 58 8.47 -28.77 -8.66
C ALA A 58 9.85 -29.30 -8.94
N ALA A 59 10.22 -29.43 -10.21
CA ALA A 59 11.55 -29.90 -10.64
C ALA A 59 12.67 -28.98 -10.11
N LYS A 60 12.47 -27.66 -10.14
CA LYS A 60 13.43 -26.71 -9.56
C LYS A 60 13.58 -26.87 -8.05
N ILE A 61 12.47 -27.05 -7.32
CA ILE A 61 12.51 -27.29 -5.88
C ILE A 61 13.23 -28.59 -5.57
N TYR A 62 12.95 -29.67 -6.32
CA TYR A 62 13.59 -30.95 -6.17
C TYR A 62 15.10 -30.85 -6.41
N ALA A 63 15.54 -30.22 -7.50
CA ALA A 63 16.94 -30.01 -7.82
C ALA A 63 17.68 -29.24 -6.71
N ILE A 64 17.05 -28.17 -6.18
CA ILE A 64 17.60 -27.42 -5.04
C ILE A 64 17.70 -28.32 -3.81
N ALA A 65 16.63 -29.04 -3.46
CA ALA A 65 16.65 -29.96 -2.32
C ALA A 65 17.73 -31.01 -2.43
N LYS A 66 17.95 -31.53 -3.64
CA LYS A 66 19.02 -32.54 -3.90
C LYS A 66 20.42 -31.97 -3.74
N SER A 67 20.65 -30.72 -4.12
CA SER A 67 21.95 -30.06 -4.01
C SER A 67 22.24 -29.48 -2.62
N CYS A 68 21.21 -29.25 -1.79
CA CYS A 68 21.40 -28.70 -0.45
C CYS A 68 21.90 -29.71 0.55
N ILE A 69 22.80 -29.27 1.45
CA ILE A 69 23.18 -30.00 2.66
C ILE A 69 22.34 -29.45 3.81
N PRO A 70 21.58 -30.28 4.53
CA PRO A 70 20.78 -29.80 5.64
C PRO A 70 21.67 -29.35 6.78
N TYR A 71 21.37 -28.21 7.39
CA TYR A 71 22.10 -27.71 8.57
C TYR A 71 21.77 -28.51 9.83
N TYR A 72 20.53 -28.97 9.95
CA TYR A 72 20.10 -29.89 11.02
C TYR A 72 19.59 -31.20 10.45
N PRO A 73 19.77 -32.32 11.17
CA PRO A 73 19.20 -33.59 10.76
C PRO A 73 17.66 -33.58 10.89
N ALA A 74 17.03 -34.45 10.09
CA ALA A 74 15.58 -34.68 10.22
C ALA A 74 15.30 -35.42 11.53
N ASN A 75 14.82 -34.68 12.54
CA ASN A 75 14.43 -35.26 13.80
C ASN A 75 13.16 -34.57 14.36
N PRO A 76 12.45 -35.21 15.33
CA PRO A 76 11.20 -34.63 15.89
C PRO A 76 11.39 -33.25 16.52
N THR A 77 12.52 -32.99 17.15
CA THR A 77 12.81 -31.71 17.81
C THR A 77 12.88 -30.57 16.78
N VAL A 78 13.59 -30.75 15.69
CA VAL A 78 13.68 -29.76 14.60
C VAL A 78 12.31 -29.53 13.97
N LYS A 79 11.53 -30.60 13.77
CA LYS A 79 10.16 -30.51 13.26
C LYS A 79 9.28 -29.67 14.19
N THR A 80 9.33 -29.92 15.49
CA THR A 80 8.57 -29.15 16.49
C THR A 80 8.95 -27.67 16.49
N ILE A 81 10.26 -27.36 16.42
CA ILE A 81 10.74 -25.98 16.36
C ILE A 81 10.19 -25.26 15.13
N LEU A 82 10.30 -25.89 13.95
CA LEU A 82 9.78 -25.34 12.70
C LEU A 82 8.28 -25.13 12.75
N GLN A 83 7.53 -26.08 13.29
CA GLN A 83 6.08 -25.96 13.48
C GLN A 83 5.74 -24.75 14.35
N CYS A 84 6.41 -24.58 15.50
CA CYS A 84 6.22 -23.42 16.37
C CYS A 84 6.52 -22.09 15.66
N ILE A 85 7.53 -22.05 14.79
CA ILE A 85 7.85 -20.86 13.99
C ILE A 85 6.75 -20.57 12.99
N VAL A 86 6.29 -21.58 12.24
CA VAL A 86 5.20 -21.44 11.26
C VAL A 86 3.92 -20.97 11.94
N ASP A 87 3.56 -21.54 13.09
CA ASP A 87 2.36 -21.14 13.84
C ASP A 87 2.43 -19.69 14.32
N LYS A 88 3.58 -19.26 14.83
CA LYS A 88 3.80 -17.87 15.24
C LYS A 88 3.69 -16.90 14.08
N LEU A 89 4.36 -17.18 12.96
CA LEU A 89 4.30 -16.34 11.76
C LEU A 89 2.88 -16.27 11.18
N SER A 90 2.18 -17.40 11.14
CA SER A 90 0.77 -17.48 10.71
C SER A 90 -0.15 -16.66 11.64
N GLY A 91 0.13 -16.68 12.94
CA GLY A 91 -0.58 -15.86 13.94
C GLY A 91 -0.36 -14.36 13.69
N VAL A 92 0.89 -13.94 13.49
CA VAL A 92 1.23 -12.55 13.18
C VAL A 92 0.55 -12.11 11.88
N ASN A 93 0.60 -12.92 10.83
CA ASN A 93 -0.06 -12.59 9.56
C ASN A 93 -1.57 -12.40 9.73
N ARG A 94 -2.25 -13.28 10.49
CA ARG A 94 -3.68 -13.13 10.79
C ARG A 94 -3.98 -11.83 11.52
N THR A 95 -3.18 -11.50 12.54
CA THR A 95 -3.33 -10.24 13.28
C THR A 95 -3.15 -9.01 12.39
N LEU A 96 -2.12 -9.01 11.52
CA LEU A 96 -1.91 -7.93 10.56
C LEU A 96 -3.10 -7.74 9.62
N VAL A 97 -3.67 -8.83 9.11
CA VAL A 97 -4.87 -8.78 8.26
C VAL A 97 -6.03 -8.15 9.00
N THR A 98 -6.28 -8.57 10.25
CA THR A 98 -7.36 -8.03 11.07
C THR A 98 -7.17 -6.52 11.30
N ILE A 99 -5.96 -6.08 11.69
CA ILE A 99 -5.66 -4.66 11.90
C ILE A 99 -5.87 -3.85 10.62
N VAL A 100 -5.35 -4.32 9.48
CA VAL A 100 -5.52 -3.61 8.20
C VAL A 100 -6.99 -3.52 7.79
N THR A 101 -7.77 -4.58 8.00
CA THR A 101 -9.21 -4.58 7.73
C THR A 101 -9.93 -3.53 8.59
N GLN A 102 -9.65 -3.49 9.88
CA GLN A 102 -10.21 -2.48 10.79
C GLN A 102 -9.78 -1.05 10.41
N MET A 103 -8.51 -0.86 10.05
CA MET A 103 -8.05 0.44 9.55
C MET A 103 -8.80 0.89 8.29
N ILE A 104 -9.11 -0.01 7.38
CA ILE A 104 -9.90 0.29 6.18
C ILE A 104 -11.32 0.68 6.55
N GLU A 105 -11.95 -0.05 7.46
CA GLU A 105 -13.32 0.24 7.92
C GLU A 105 -13.41 1.61 8.60
N GLU A 106 -12.46 1.94 9.46
CA GLU A 106 -12.39 3.27 10.08
C GLU A 106 -12.12 4.39 9.07
N ALA A 107 -11.19 4.15 8.14
CA ALA A 107 -10.89 5.14 7.10
C ALA A 107 -12.09 5.41 6.19
N LYS A 108 -12.91 4.40 5.87
CA LYS A 108 -14.12 4.55 5.06
C LYS A 108 -15.18 5.47 5.67
N LYS A 109 -15.13 5.70 6.98
CA LYS A 109 -16.04 6.64 7.67
C LYS A 109 -15.68 8.11 7.42
N LEU A 110 -14.46 8.39 6.93
CA LEU A 110 -14.00 9.74 6.65
C LEU A 110 -14.65 10.27 5.37
N PRO A 111 -15.22 11.49 5.37
CA PRO A 111 -15.84 12.09 4.18
C PRO A 111 -14.89 12.19 2.98
N GLU A 112 -13.61 12.44 3.26
CA GLU A 112 -12.55 12.58 2.27
C GLU A 112 -11.95 11.27 1.77
N TYR A 113 -12.35 10.13 2.35
CA TYR A 113 -11.80 8.82 2.00
C TYR A 113 -11.87 8.54 0.50
N GLN A 114 -13.03 8.82 -0.10
CA GLN A 114 -13.28 8.54 -1.50
C GLN A 114 -12.38 9.35 -2.43
N ILE A 115 -12.03 10.57 -2.06
CA ILE A 115 -11.14 11.44 -2.84
C ILE A 115 -9.76 10.78 -3.03
N VAL A 116 -9.21 10.21 -1.95
CA VAL A 116 -7.90 9.55 -2.01
C VAL A 116 -8.02 8.18 -2.67
N ARG A 117 -9.10 7.44 -2.39
CA ARG A 117 -9.35 6.09 -2.94
C ARG A 117 -9.51 6.09 -4.46
N GLU A 118 -10.07 7.15 -5.04
CA GLU A 118 -10.26 7.29 -6.49
C GLU A 118 -9.00 7.70 -7.24
N MET A 119 -7.96 8.14 -6.52
CA MET A 119 -6.70 8.46 -7.17
C MET A 119 -6.04 7.20 -7.74
N PRO A 120 -5.47 7.27 -8.95
CA PRO A 120 -4.79 6.14 -9.57
C PRO A 120 -3.66 5.62 -8.68
N GLY A 121 -3.55 4.30 -8.56
CA GLY A 121 -2.54 3.66 -7.72
C GLY A 121 -2.94 3.49 -6.26
N VAL A 122 -4.11 4.01 -5.85
CA VAL A 122 -4.57 3.93 -4.46
C VAL A 122 -5.65 2.84 -4.32
N GLY A 123 -5.31 1.76 -3.60
CA GLY A 123 -6.26 0.76 -3.10
C GLY A 123 -6.72 1.10 -1.67
N ASP A 124 -7.71 0.36 -1.15
CA ASP A 124 -8.23 0.59 0.20
C ASP A 124 -7.15 0.53 1.28
N PRO A 125 -6.18 -0.42 1.25
CA PRO A 125 -5.11 -0.45 2.24
C PRO A 125 -4.20 0.79 2.20
N LEU A 126 -3.87 1.28 0.99
CA LEU A 126 -3.04 2.47 0.85
C LEU A 126 -3.79 3.74 1.24
N ALA A 127 -5.10 3.83 0.95
CA ALA A 127 -5.94 4.93 1.41
C ALA A 127 -6.04 4.95 2.95
N ALA A 128 -6.27 3.80 3.58
CA ALA A 128 -6.32 3.70 5.04
C ALA A 128 -4.98 4.10 5.69
N ARG A 129 -3.85 3.61 5.15
CA ARG A 129 -2.51 4.00 5.63
C ARG A 129 -2.22 5.48 5.39
N PHE A 130 -2.69 6.04 4.30
CA PHE A 130 -2.55 7.48 4.01
C PHE A 130 -3.20 8.31 5.12
N PHE A 131 -4.46 8.05 5.45
CA PHE A 131 -5.15 8.77 6.53
C PHE A 131 -4.59 8.43 7.90
N GLY A 132 -4.29 7.17 8.19
CA GLY A 132 -3.67 6.76 9.45
C GLY A 132 -2.31 7.41 9.71
N SER A 133 -1.53 7.71 8.66
CA SER A 133 -0.22 8.35 8.79
C SER A 133 -0.25 9.87 8.67
N ALA A 134 -1.22 10.44 7.94
CA ALA A 134 -1.42 11.89 7.82
C ALA A 134 -2.23 12.46 8.98
N GLY A 135 -3.19 11.71 9.51
CA GLY A 135 -4.22 12.23 10.39
C GLY A 135 -5.16 13.19 9.66
N ASP A 136 -5.77 14.10 10.39
CA ASP A 136 -6.68 15.11 9.82
C ASP A 136 -5.93 16.06 8.90
N ILE A 137 -6.29 16.04 7.61
CA ILE A 137 -5.64 16.88 6.59
C ILE A 137 -5.90 18.38 6.83
N ARG A 138 -6.98 18.75 7.51
CA ARG A 138 -7.31 20.14 7.83
C ARG A 138 -6.33 20.81 8.79
N ARG A 139 -5.56 20.02 9.55
CA ARG A 139 -4.51 20.55 10.43
C ARG A 139 -3.35 21.21 9.67
N PHE A 140 -3.22 20.93 8.38
CA PHE A 140 -2.16 21.52 7.57
C PHE A 140 -2.64 22.88 7.00
N LYS A 141 -1.87 23.93 7.27
CA LYS A 141 -2.20 25.30 6.84
C LYS A 141 -2.33 25.44 5.31
N ASN A 142 -1.55 24.66 4.56
CA ASN A 142 -1.55 24.65 3.10
C ASN A 142 -0.91 23.35 2.56
N SER A 143 -1.01 23.15 1.25
CA SER A 143 -0.43 21.97 0.58
C SER A 143 1.11 21.85 0.73
N LYS A 144 1.83 22.97 0.88
CA LYS A 144 3.29 22.96 1.12
C LYS A 144 3.61 22.36 2.50
N ALA A 145 2.77 22.65 3.52
CA ALA A 145 2.93 22.07 4.85
C ALA A 145 2.72 20.54 4.84
N LEU A 146 1.77 20.02 4.03
CA LEU A 146 1.58 18.60 3.85
C LEU A 146 2.78 17.93 3.15
N VAL A 147 3.36 18.60 2.14
CA VAL A 147 4.58 18.14 1.45
C VAL A 147 5.79 18.13 2.40
N ALA A 148 5.95 19.17 3.23
CA ALA A 148 6.98 19.23 4.26
C ALA A 148 6.79 18.17 5.34
N TYR A 149 5.54 17.88 5.72
CA TYR A 149 5.23 16.79 6.65
C TYR A 149 5.64 15.42 6.10
N ALA A 150 5.57 15.20 4.79
CA ALA A 150 6.14 14.00 4.15
C ALA A 150 7.69 14.04 4.11
N GLY A 151 8.31 15.19 4.35
CA GLY A 151 9.75 15.38 4.25
C GLY A 151 10.29 15.19 2.83
N ILE A 152 9.47 15.55 1.83
CA ILE A 152 9.84 15.52 0.40
C ILE A 152 10.00 16.92 -0.19
N ASP A 153 9.92 17.94 0.64
CA ASP A 153 10.32 19.29 0.32
C ASP A 153 11.82 19.35 0.05
N SER A 154 12.20 20.22 -0.84
CA SER A 154 13.59 20.48 -1.21
C SER A 154 13.80 21.99 -1.14
N PRO A 155 14.13 22.51 0.05
CA PRO A 155 14.39 23.93 0.21
C PRO A 155 15.60 24.36 -0.65
N PRO A 156 15.72 25.64 -0.98
CA PRO A 156 16.94 26.18 -1.54
C PRO A 156 18.11 25.90 -0.60
N ASP A 157 19.23 25.50 -1.17
CA ASP A 157 20.50 25.38 -0.48
C ASP A 157 21.38 26.49 -1.03
N GLU A 158 21.30 27.64 -0.38
CA GLU A 158 21.91 28.91 -0.81
C GLU A 158 22.71 29.47 0.36
N SER A 159 23.95 29.87 0.08
CA SER A 159 24.84 30.54 1.03
C SER A 159 25.64 31.62 0.29
N GLY A 160 25.31 32.89 0.55
CA GLY A 160 25.87 34.01 -0.21
C GLY A 160 25.60 33.86 -1.70
N ASP A 161 26.64 33.93 -2.52
CA ASP A 161 26.55 33.77 -3.98
C ASP A 161 26.44 32.31 -4.45
N PHE A 162 26.49 31.35 -3.53
CA PHE A 162 26.40 29.91 -3.84
C PHE A 162 24.94 29.45 -3.86
N SER A 163 24.50 28.88 -5.00
CA SER A 163 23.22 28.18 -5.15
C SER A 163 23.47 26.76 -5.64
N SER A 164 23.12 25.78 -4.81
CA SER A 164 23.29 24.36 -5.15
C SER A 164 22.35 23.93 -6.30
N THR A 165 22.94 23.32 -7.35
CA THR A 165 22.21 22.72 -8.46
C THR A 165 21.63 21.35 -8.11
N HIS A 166 22.15 20.68 -7.08
CA HIS A 166 21.73 19.35 -6.62
C HIS A 166 21.03 19.44 -5.27
N ARG A 167 19.70 19.51 -5.32
CA ARG A 167 18.87 19.61 -4.11
C ARG A 167 18.37 18.24 -3.68
N HIS A 168 18.50 17.94 -2.39
CA HIS A 168 17.95 16.73 -1.77
C HIS A 168 16.65 17.02 -1.01
N ILE A 169 15.81 16.00 -0.86
CA ILE A 169 14.63 16.10 0.02
C ILE A 169 15.08 16.14 1.49
N THR A 170 14.35 16.91 2.31
CA THR A 170 14.74 17.13 3.72
C THR A 170 14.70 15.89 4.58
N LYS A 171 13.79 14.96 4.30
CA LYS A 171 13.48 13.76 5.11
C LYS A 171 13.09 14.07 6.58
N LYS A 172 12.93 15.34 6.96
CA LYS A 172 12.62 15.78 8.32
C LYS A 172 11.19 15.50 8.76
N GLY A 173 10.30 15.09 7.83
CA GLY A 173 8.91 14.79 8.12
C GLY A 173 8.64 13.32 8.48
N SER A 174 7.36 12.94 8.48
CA SER A 174 6.91 11.58 8.77
C SER A 174 7.46 10.57 7.77
N LYS A 175 8.28 9.63 8.23
CA LYS A 175 8.78 8.53 7.40
C LYS A 175 7.64 7.64 6.92
N VAL A 176 6.71 7.29 7.81
CA VAL A 176 5.57 6.40 7.48
C VAL A 176 4.70 7.01 6.39
N PHE A 177 4.39 8.31 6.49
CA PHE A 177 3.61 9.02 5.47
C PHE A 177 4.34 9.09 4.13
N ARG A 178 5.64 9.38 4.15
CA ARG A 178 6.47 9.39 2.94
C ARG A 178 6.54 8.01 2.29
N ASP A 179 6.75 6.94 3.06
CA ASP A 179 6.83 5.57 2.56
C ASP A 179 5.49 5.15 1.93
N THR A 180 4.36 5.45 2.59
CA THR A 180 3.01 5.23 2.04
C THR A 180 2.80 5.97 0.73
N GLY A 181 3.18 7.24 0.66
CA GLY A 181 3.13 8.02 -0.57
C GLY A 181 4.01 7.45 -1.68
N TYR A 182 5.19 6.95 -1.34
CA TYR A 182 6.07 6.31 -2.31
C TYR A 182 5.49 4.99 -2.84
N GLU A 183 4.86 4.18 -1.98
CA GLU A 183 4.15 2.96 -2.40
C GLU A 183 2.99 3.29 -3.36
N ILE A 184 2.24 4.37 -3.11
CA ILE A 184 1.21 4.85 -4.05
C ILE A 184 1.84 5.16 -5.42
N MET A 185 2.99 5.84 -5.45
CA MET A 185 3.68 6.13 -6.72
C MET A 185 4.24 4.86 -7.39
N MET A 186 4.64 3.86 -6.61
CA MET A 186 5.03 2.54 -7.14
C MET A 186 3.83 1.84 -7.79
N ALA A 187 2.71 1.79 -7.10
CA ALA A 187 1.46 1.19 -7.60
C ALA A 187 0.96 1.93 -8.85
N LEU A 188 0.98 3.26 -8.84
CA LEU A 188 0.63 4.08 -10.01
C LEU A 188 1.51 3.74 -11.22
N ARG A 189 2.82 3.59 -11.03
CA ARG A 189 3.76 3.25 -12.10
C ARG A 189 3.57 1.83 -12.63
N ALA A 190 3.18 0.89 -11.77
CA ALA A 190 2.91 -0.50 -12.14
C ALA A 190 1.60 -0.67 -12.93
N GLN A 191 0.64 0.25 -12.79
CA GLN A 191 -0.68 0.20 -13.46
C GLN A 191 -0.63 0.49 -14.98
N LYS A 192 0.53 0.56 -15.59
CA LYS A 192 0.73 0.75 -17.05
C LYS A 192 -0.15 -0.17 -17.92
N ARG A 193 -0.65 -1.29 -17.37
CA ARG A 193 -1.49 -2.27 -18.08
C ARG A 193 -3.00 -1.97 -18.03
N THR A 194 -3.47 -1.01 -17.20
CA THR A 194 -4.91 -0.76 -17.02
C THR A 194 -5.21 0.72 -17.31
N TRP A 195 -5.16 1.08 -18.57
CA TRP A 195 -5.34 2.43 -19.09
C TRP A 195 -6.60 3.15 -18.61
N GLU A 196 -7.70 2.44 -18.33
CA GLU A 196 -8.95 3.05 -17.88
C GLU A 196 -8.86 3.70 -16.51
N LYS A 197 -8.14 3.09 -15.56
CA LYS A 197 -7.96 3.66 -14.21
C LYS A 197 -7.04 4.88 -14.20
N VAL A 198 -6.04 4.89 -15.07
CA VAL A 198 -5.10 6.02 -15.20
C VAL A 198 -5.79 7.22 -15.87
N ARG A 199 -6.75 6.98 -16.77
CA ARG A 199 -7.52 8.04 -17.44
C ARG A 199 -8.43 8.85 -16.52
N LYS A 200 -8.87 8.32 -15.38
CA LYS A 200 -9.73 9.06 -14.43
C LYS A 200 -9.02 10.26 -13.76
N ASN A 201 -7.70 10.15 -13.51
CA ASN A 201 -6.89 11.23 -12.94
C ASN A 201 -5.44 11.12 -13.48
N PRO A 202 -5.21 11.46 -14.76
CA PRO A 202 -3.92 11.21 -15.42
C PRO A 202 -2.80 12.15 -14.95
N GLU A 203 -3.15 13.28 -14.31
CA GLU A 203 -2.24 14.41 -14.10
C GLU A 203 -0.97 14.05 -13.31
N VAL A 204 -1.07 13.11 -12.37
CA VAL A 204 0.08 12.67 -11.56
C VAL A 204 0.96 11.70 -12.35
N TYR A 205 0.32 10.79 -13.09
CA TYR A 205 1.01 9.81 -13.93
C TYR A 205 1.77 10.49 -15.07
N ASP A 206 1.09 11.37 -15.80
CA ASP A 206 1.68 12.13 -16.91
C ASP A 206 2.83 13.01 -16.45
N TYR A 207 2.67 13.64 -15.26
CA TYR A 207 3.74 14.42 -14.67
C TYR A 207 4.96 13.55 -14.31
N MET A 208 4.75 12.35 -13.80
CA MET A 208 5.83 11.41 -13.50
C MET A 208 6.58 11.02 -14.78
N LEU A 209 5.84 10.69 -15.85
CA LEU A 209 6.44 10.36 -17.16
C LEU A 209 7.19 11.55 -17.76
N LYS A 210 6.62 12.76 -17.66
CA LYS A 210 7.29 13.99 -18.09
C LYS A 210 8.64 14.14 -17.37
N LYS A 211 8.69 13.90 -16.06
CA LYS A 211 9.95 14.00 -15.29
C LYS A 211 10.97 12.92 -15.69
N GLU A 212 10.51 11.71 -16.03
CA GLU A 212 11.38 10.67 -16.58
C GLU A 212 11.92 11.08 -17.97
N ALA A 213 11.09 11.67 -18.85
CA ALA A 213 11.48 12.15 -20.15
C ALA A 213 12.46 13.34 -20.09
N GLU A 214 12.38 14.18 -19.03
CA GLU A 214 13.35 15.23 -18.73
C GLU A 214 14.71 14.67 -18.24
N GLY A 215 14.93 13.35 -18.28
CA GLY A 215 16.17 12.69 -17.84
C GLY A 215 16.31 12.50 -16.32
N LYS A 216 15.25 12.75 -15.55
CA LYS A 216 15.32 12.54 -14.09
C LYS A 216 15.31 11.05 -13.76
N PRO A 217 16.14 10.59 -12.81
CA PRO A 217 16.11 9.21 -12.34
C PRO A 217 14.71 8.82 -11.84
N ARG A 218 14.30 7.57 -12.08
CA ARG A 218 12.94 7.06 -11.73
C ARG A 218 12.52 7.31 -10.28
N LYS A 219 13.47 7.28 -9.33
CA LYS A 219 13.18 7.59 -7.91
C LYS A 219 12.84 9.07 -7.73
N VAL A 220 13.59 9.95 -8.38
CA VAL A 220 13.36 11.40 -8.34
C VAL A 220 12.04 11.77 -9.00
N ALA A 221 11.74 11.19 -10.16
CA ALA A 221 10.46 11.40 -10.86
C ALA A 221 9.26 10.99 -9.99
N LYS A 222 9.34 9.86 -9.25
CA LYS A 222 8.30 9.43 -8.30
C LYS A 222 8.12 10.40 -7.14
N ILE A 223 9.20 10.92 -6.57
CA ILE A 223 9.12 11.91 -5.47
C ILE A 223 8.51 13.22 -5.97
N ALA A 224 8.87 13.68 -7.16
CA ALA A 224 8.25 14.85 -7.78
C ALA A 224 6.74 14.62 -8.04
N ALA A 225 6.37 13.45 -8.54
CA ALA A 225 4.98 13.05 -8.72
C ALA A 225 4.22 12.96 -7.39
N LEU A 226 4.85 12.45 -6.32
CA LEU A 226 4.28 12.43 -4.98
C LEU A 226 3.99 13.85 -4.46
N SER A 227 4.91 14.80 -4.66
CA SER A 227 4.65 16.20 -4.30
C SER A 227 3.42 16.77 -5.04
N LYS A 228 3.27 16.47 -6.34
CA LYS A 228 2.09 16.86 -7.11
C LYS A 228 0.82 16.17 -6.58
N PHE A 229 0.88 14.86 -6.32
CA PHE A 229 -0.21 14.08 -5.75
C PHE A 229 -0.72 14.69 -4.44
N LEU A 230 0.16 14.97 -3.49
CA LEU A 230 -0.21 15.55 -2.20
C LEU A 230 -0.89 16.93 -2.34
N ARG A 231 -0.43 17.74 -3.29
CA ARG A 231 -1.07 19.06 -3.55
C ARG A 231 -2.46 18.91 -4.14
N ILE A 232 -2.67 17.97 -5.06
CA ILE A 232 -3.99 17.70 -5.65
C ILE A 232 -4.94 17.17 -4.58
N VAL A 233 -4.49 16.17 -3.79
CA VAL A 233 -5.30 15.59 -2.71
C VAL A 233 -5.68 16.66 -1.68
N TYR A 234 -4.73 17.50 -1.26
CA TYR A 234 -5.02 18.61 -0.34
C TYR A 234 -6.07 19.56 -0.88
N ALA A 235 -5.95 19.98 -2.15
CA ALA A 235 -6.89 20.90 -2.76
C ALA A 235 -8.31 20.31 -2.84
N ARG A 236 -8.44 19.05 -3.26
CA ARG A 236 -9.74 18.36 -3.36
C ARG A 236 -10.38 18.13 -1.99
N ILE A 237 -9.60 17.79 -0.97
CA ILE A 237 -10.12 17.62 0.39
C ILE A 237 -10.56 18.96 0.95
N LYS A 238 -9.80 20.03 0.72
CA LYS A 238 -10.21 21.38 1.15
C LYS A 238 -11.52 21.80 0.50
N GLU A 239 -11.65 21.62 -0.81
CA GLU A 239 -12.87 21.92 -1.56
C GLU A 239 -14.09 21.14 -1.01
N LEU A 240 -13.91 19.84 -0.68
CA LEU A 240 -14.96 19.05 -0.06
C LEU A 240 -15.46 19.68 1.24
N TYR A 241 -14.56 20.03 2.15
CA TYR A 241 -14.93 20.61 3.45
C TYR A 241 -15.50 22.03 3.32
N ASP A 242 -14.98 22.84 2.39
CA ASP A 242 -15.54 24.16 2.09
C ASP A 242 -17.01 24.03 1.57
N ASN A 243 -17.26 23.07 0.68
CA ASN A 243 -18.60 22.77 0.18
C ASN A 243 -19.55 22.24 1.27
N MET A 244 -19.06 21.37 2.16
CA MET A 244 -19.83 20.88 3.31
C MET A 244 -20.22 22.03 4.25
N ALA A 245 -19.28 22.91 4.57
CA ALA A 245 -19.54 24.08 5.41
C ALA A 245 -20.54 25.05 4.78
N LEU A 246 -20.48 25.25 3.47
CA LEU A 246 -21.47 26.06 2.74
C LEU A 246 -22.86 25.43 2.79
N ALA A 247 -22.97 24.12 2.60
CA ALA A 247 -24.24 23.40 2.68
C ALA A 247 -24.88 23.47 4.08
N GLU A 248 -24.05 23.34 5.13
CA GLU A 248 -24.52 23.48 6.52
C GLU A 248 -25.05 24.91 6.82
N ARG A 249 -24.32 25.92 6.38
CA ARG A 249 -24.76 27.32 6.52
C ARG A 249 -26.07 27.59 5.77
N ALA A 250 -26.26 27.02 4.59
CA ALA A 250 -27.50 27.11 3.83
C ALA A 250 -28.67 26.45 4.57
N LYS A 251 -28.47 25.24 5.11
CA LYS A 251 -29.49 24.54 5.91
C LYS A 251 -29.85 25.29 7.18
N ALA A 252 -28.89 25.91 7.87
CA ALA A 252 -29.14 26.73 9.06
C ALA A 252 -29.98 27.97 8.75
N LYS A 253 -29.70 28.68 7.64
CA LYS A 253 -30.48 29.82 7.17
C LYS A 253 -31.92 29.43 6.80
N THR A 254 -32.14 28.28 6.21
CA THR A 254 -33.48 27.78 5.86
C THR A 254 -34.28 27.47 7.13
N LYS A 255 -33.68 26.79 8.11
CA LYS A 255 -34.33 26.48 9.40
C LYS A 255 -34.69 27.73 10.18
N SER A 256 -33.86 28.78 10.17
CA SER A 256 -34.16 30.03 10.83
C SER A 256 -35.31 30.78 10.18
N LYS A 257 -35.42 30.78 8.84
CA LYS A 257 -36.53 31.36 8.09
C LYS A 257 -37.85 30.62 8.33
N THR A 258 -37.83 29.31 8.43
CA THR A 258 -39.03 28.51 8.71
C THR A 258 -39.54 28.77 10.14
N LYS A 259 -38.62 28.81 11.14
CA LYS A 259 -38.99 29.15 12.53
C LYS A 259 -39.54 30.58 12.67
N ALA A 260 -39.05 31.55 11.90
CA ALA A 260 -39.55 32.92 11.91
C ALA A 260 -40.96 33.02 11.28
N LYS A 261 -41.24 32.25 10.21
CA LYS A 261 -42.57 32.18 9.60
C LYS A 261 -43.60 31.53 10.54
N THR A 262 -43.24 30.47 11.24
CA THR A 262 -44.16 29.78 12.18
C THR A 262 -44.49 30.65 13.41
N LYS A 263 -43.58 31.54 13.84
CA LYS A 263 -43.84 32.51 14.92
C LYS A 263 -44.68 33.71 14.50
N ALA A 264 -44.74 34.02 13.20
CA ALA A 264 -45.53 35.16 12.69
C ALA A 264 -46.98 34.77 12.32
N THR A 265 -47.29 33.44 12.34
CA THR A 265 -48.64 32.89 12.05
C THR A 265 -49.31 32.29 13.28
N ALA A 266 -48.75 32.39 14.48
CA ALA A 266 -49.32 32.07 15.77
C ALA A 266 -49.50 33.37 16.59
#